data_be2d706d2aa17e8b1602c066cce5a60b
#
_entry.id   be2d706d2aa17e8b1602c066cce5a60b
#
_cell.length_a   1.000
_cell.length_b   1.000
_cell.length_c   1.000
_cell.angle_alpha   90.00
_cell.angle_beta   90.00
_cell.angle_gamma   90.00
#
_symmetry.space_group_name_H-M   'P 1'
#
loop_
_entity.id
_entity.type
_entity.pdbx_description
1 polymer ?
#
loop_
_entity_poly.entity_id
_entity_poly.type
_entity_poly.pdbx_seq_one_letter_code
_entity_poly.pdbx_strand_id
1 'polypeptide(L)'
;MTIESIRVSLMNYQRVVILKEKESDRYLPIWIGPAEADAIAVRLQDVQVARPLTHDLLRSVIEQLGGSIDHIFVNDLSNDTFFAKIILQVDGRSVEIDARPSDAIALAVRAQVPIYADESVLEKAGVRLDEESGTIEGVSDTEEAKEASPEELEKLGPFRDVIEGLDLEDFGKKG
;
A
#
# COMPACT_ATOMS: atom_id res chain seq x y z
N MET A 1 6.21 -9.21 5.30
CA MET A 1 6.31 -8.15 4.26
C MET A 1 6.47 -6.79 4.93
N THR A 2 7.15 -5.86 4.28
CA THR A 2 7.21 -4.43 4.63
C THR A 2 6.72 -3.61 3.44
N ILE A 3 6.15 -2.43 3.69
CA ILE A 3 5.82 -1.52 2.59
C ILE A 3 7.12 -0.86 2.14
N GLU A 4 7.50 -1.11 0.89
CA GLU A 4 8.68 -0.50 0.28
C GLU A 4 8.36 0.90 -0.25
N SER A 5 7.29 1.00 -1.03
CA SER A 5 6.87 2.27 -1.62
C SER A 5 5.41 2.24 -2.05
N ILE A 6 4.87 3.43 -2.31
CA ILE A 6 3.62 3.63 -3.05
C ILE A 6 3.99 4.40 -4.30
N ARG A 7 3.66 3.85 -5.47
CA ARG A 7 3.92 4.49 -6.77
C ARG A 7 2.63 4.91 -7.44
N VAL A 8 2.72 5.92 -8.29
CA VAL A 8 1.60 6.41 -9.10
C VAL A 8 1.97 6.19 -10.56
N SER A 9 1.13 5.49 -11.30
CA SER A 9 1.25 5.43 -12.75
C SER A 9 0.79 6.76 -13.34
N LEU A 10 1.69 7.46 -14.02
CA LEU A 10 1.38 8.74 -14.67
C LEU A 10 0.45 8.57 -15.87
N MET A 11 0.36 7.37 -16.45
CA MET A 11 -0.46 7.12 -17.63
C MET A 11 -1.96 6.97 -17.31
N ASN A 12 -2.29 6.32 -16.21
CA ASN A 12 -3.68 5.98 -15.88
C ASN A 12 -4.08 6.40 -14.46
N TYR A 13 -3.21 7.15 -13.76
CA TYR A 13 -3.40 7.60 -12.37
C TYR A 13 -3.69 6.46 -11.37
N GLN A 14 -3.39 5.22 -11.76
CA GLN A 14 -3.49 4.10 -10.85
C GLN A 14 -2.35 4.14 -9.83
N ARG A 15 -2.66 3.70 -8.63
CA ARG A 15 -1.68 3.60 -7.55
C ARG A 15 -1.33 2.15 -7.32
N VAL A 16 -0.06 1.90 -7.03
CA VAL A 16 0.42 0.58 -6.65
C VAL A 16 1.16 0.68 -5.32
N VAL A 17 0.78 -0.15 -4.35
CA VAL A 17 1.59 -0.37 -3.16
C VAL A 17 2.53 -1.54 -3.42
N ILE A 18 3.80 -1.35 -3.11
CA ILE A 18 4.83 -2.36 -3.30
C ILE A 18 5.23 -2.88 -1.92
N LEU A 19 4.93 -4.15 -1.69
CA LEU A 19 5.36 -4.86 -0.49
C LEU A 19 6.65 -5.62 -0.77
N LYS A 20 7.63 -5.51 0.11
CA LYS A 20 8.90 -6.25 0.06
C LYS A 20 8.90 -7.39 1.06
N GLU A 21 9.33 -8.56 0.67
CA GLU A 21 9.64 -9.65 1.58
C GLU A 21 10.91 -9.34 2.38
N LYS A 22 10.89 -9.60 3.71
CA LYS A 22 11.96 -9.10 4.61
C LYS A 22 13.35 -9.69 4.34
N GLU A 23 13.43 -10.93 3.90
CA GLU A 23 14.69 -11.66 3.75
C GLU A 23 14.92 -12.15 2.32
N SER A 24 14.31 -11.47 1.35
CA SER A 24 14.30 -11.87 -0.05
C SER A 24 14.27 -10.63 -0.96
N ASP A 25 14.63 -10.81 -2.21
CA ASP A 25 14.51 -9.80 -3.26
C ASP A 25 13.17 -9.88 -4.00
N ARG A 26 12.16 -10.48 -3.34
CA ARG A 26 10.80 -10.56 -3.88
C ARG A 26 9.95 -9.40 -3.42
N TYR A 27 9.21 -8.85 -4.37
CA TYR A 27 8.29 -7.76 -4.18
C TYR A 27 6.90 -8.18 -4.63
N LEU A 28 5.88 -7.70 -3.96
CA LEU A 28 4.48 -7.92 -4.31
C LEU A 28 3.83 -6.58 -4.63
N PRO A 29 3.66 -6.22 -5.92
CA PRO A 29 2.93 -5.05 -6.32
C PRO A 29 1.42 -5.33 -6.24
N ILE A 30 0.66 -4.43 -5.59
CA ILE A 30 -0.79 -4.54 -5.48
C ILE A 30 -1.39 -3.21 -5.93
N TRP A 31 -2.22 -3.25 -6.97
CA TRP A 31 -2.95 -2.08 -7.44
C TRP A 31 -4.05 -1.71 -6.45
N ILE A 32 -4.11 -0.43 -6.07
CA ILE A 32 -5.01 0.09 -5.05
C ILE A 32 -5.68 1.38 -5.51
N GLY A 33 -6.81 1.72 -4.89
CA GLY A 33 -7.49 2.97 -5.15
C GLY A 33 -6.72 4.19 -4.62
N PRO A 34 -6.95 5.37 -5.19
CA PRO A 34 -6.26 6.59 -4.75
C PRO A 34 -6.56 6.94 -3.29
N ALA A 35 -7.80 6.80 -2.84
CA ALA A 35 -8.17 7.11 -1.46
C ALA A 35 -7.48 6.22 -0.43
N GLU A 36 -7.33 4.93 -0.73
CA GLU A 36 -6.64 3.98 0.12
C GLU A 36 -5.12 4.22 0.10
N ALA A 37 -4.56 4.55 -1.07
CA ALA A 37 -3.15 4.93 -1.20
C ALA A 37 -2.82 6.17 -0.37
N ASP A 38 -3.65 7.21 -0.46
CA ASP A 38 -3.49 8.44 0.33
C ASP A 38 -3.63 8.15 1.84
N ALA A 39 -4.57 7.27 2.22
CA ALA A 39 -4.72 6.85 3.61
C ALA A 39 -3.48 6.13 4.16
N ILE A 40 -2.81 5.30 3.34
CA ILE A 40 -1.56 4.64 3.72
C ILE A 40 -0.44 5.68 3.80
N ALA A 41 -0.27 6.53 2.78
CA ALA A 41 0.79 7.53 2.69
C ALA A 41 0.76 8.52 3.86
N VAL A 42 -0.40 9.06 4.21
CA VAL A 42 -0.60 9.96 5.36
C VAL A 42 -0.04 9.35 6.65
N ARG A 43 -0.24 8.05 6.86
CA ARG A 43 0.26 7.38 8.07
C ARG A 43 1.75 7.06 7.99
N LEU A 44 2.26 6.67 6.83
CA LEU A 44 3.70 6.41 6.65
C LEU A 44 4.54 7.68 6.81
N GLN A 45 4.01 8.82 6.43
CA GLN A 45 4.66 10.14 6.56
C GLN A 45 4.40 10.81 7.92
N ASP A 46 3.69 10.14 8.84
CA ASP A 46 3.30 10.64 10.16
C ASP A 46 2.59 12.00 10.13
N VAL A 47 1.82 12.25 9.07
CA VAL A 47 1.06 13.50 8.91
C VAL A 47 -0.04 13.56 9.96
N GLN A 48 -0.05 14.64 10.73
CA GLN A 48 -1.06 14.88 11.75
C GLN A 48 -2.36 15.37 11.12
N VAL A 49 -3.44 14.64 11.34
CA VAL A 49 -4.77 15.00 10.87
C VAL A 49 -5.64 15.49 12.03
N ALA A 50 -6.45 16.52 11.79
CA ALA A 50 -7.28 17.14 12.84
C ALA A 50 -8.38 16.19 13.37
N ARG A 51 -8.85 15.24 12.55
CA ARG A 51 -9.90 14.27 12.90
C ARG A 51 -9.52 12.89 12.39
N PRO A 52 -9.94 11.80 13.07
CA PRO A 52 -9.69 10.44 12.63
C PRO A 52 -10.23 10.20 11.20
N LEU A 53 -9.40 9.60 10.35
CA LEU A 53 -9.79 9.10 9.05
C LEU A 53 -10.52 7.75 9.19
N THR A 54 -11.06 7.21 8.09
CA THR A 54 -11.84 5.98 8.09
C THR A 54 -11.13 4.80 8.77
N HIS A 55 -9.85 4.57 8.45
CA HIS A 55 -9.10 3.45 9.04
C HIS A 55 -8.67 3.73 10.50
N ASP A 56 -8.54 5.00 10.90
CA ASP A 56 -8.33 5.36 12.31
C ASP A 56 -9.59 5.06 13.13
N LEU A 57 -10.76 5.40 12.56
CA LEU A 57 -12.06 5.08 13.14
C LEU A 57 -12.25 3.57 13.26
N LEU A 58 -11.97 2.81 12.19
CA LEU A 58 -12.07 1.35 12.21
C LEU A 58 -11.21 0.73 13.30
N ARG A 59 -9.94 1.14 13.41
CA ARG A 59 -9.05 0.72 14.50
C ARG A 59 -9.67 1.03 15.86
N SER A 60 -10.14 2.25 16.06
CA SER A 60 -10.73 2.67 17.33
C SER A 60 -11.99 1.86 17.68
N VAL A 61 -12.82 1.52 16.70
CA VAL A 61 -14.01 0.67 16.90
C VAL A 61 -13.59 -0.73 17.37
N ILE A 62 -12.61 -1.34 16.71
CA ILE A 62 -12.11 -2.66 17.09
C ILE A 62 -11.61 -2.64 18.53
N GLU A 63 -10.78 -1.66 18.89
CA GLU A 63 -10.21 -1.54 20.25
C GLU A 63 -11.30 -1.27 21.31
N GLN A 64 -12.29 -0.42 21.03
CA GLN A 64 -13.39 -0.11 21.95
C GLN A 64 -14.33 -1.30 22.18
N LEU A 65 -14.43 -2.21 21.22
CA LEU A 65 -15.18 -3.46 21.35
C LEU A 65 -14.38 -4.59 21.99
N GLY A 66 -13.18 -4.31 22.51
CA GLY A 66 -12.36 -5.28 23.22
C GLY A 66 -11.52 -6.18 22.29
N GLY A 67 -11.46 -5.85 20.99
CA GLY A 67 -10.60 -6.54 20.05
C GLY A 67 -9.22 -5.90 19.93
N SER A 68 -8.25 -6.67 19.45
CA SER A 68 -6.96 -6.16 18.99
C SER A 68 -6.62 -6.75 17.62
N ILE A 69 -5.95 -5.95 16.80
CA ILE A 69 -5.47 -6.41 15.49
C ILE A 69 -4.16 -7.14 15.72
N ASP A 70 -4.08 -8.38 15.27
CA ASP A 70 -2.88 -9.21 15.40
C ASP A 70 -1.96 -9.05 14.20
N HIS A 71 -2.49 -9.29 13.01
CA HIS A 71 -1.78 -9.08 11.74
C HIS A 71 -2.77 -8.99 10.58
N ILE A 72 -2.26 -8.68 9.39
CA ILE A 72 -2.99 -8.85 8.15
C ILE A 72 -2.33 -9.91 7.27
N PHE A 73 -3.13 -10.56 6.45
CA PHE A 73 -2.69 -11.64 5.60
C PHE A 73 -3.27 -11.51 4.19
N VAL A 74 -2.43 -11.27 3.18
CA VAL A 74 -2.81 -11.33 1.77
C VAL A 74 -2.84 -12.81 1.39
N ASN A 75 -4.03 -13.38 1.32
CA ASN A 75 -4.24 -14.83 1.35
C ASN A 75 -4.56 -15.46 0.01
N ASP A 76 -4.96 -14.70 -1.00
CA ASP A 76 -5.27 -15.26 -2.31
C ASP A 76 -5.14 -14.21 -3.43
N LEU A 77 -4.93 -14.72 -4.64
CA LEU A 77 -5.04 -14.01 -5.91
C LEU A 77 -5.85 -14.88 -6.88
N SER A 78 -7.04 -14.44 -7.19
CA SER A 78 -7.98 -15.16 -8.07
C SER A 78 -8.64 -14.17 -9.03
N ASN A 79 -8.67 -14.52 -10.32
CA ASN A 79 -9.24 -13.68 -11.39
C ASN A 79 -8.72 -12.22 -11.33
N ASP A 80 -7.41 -12.05 -11.23
CA ASP A 80 -6.71 -10.76 -11.13
C ASP A 80 -7.13 -9.90 -9.92
N THR A 81 -7.78 -10.52 -8.94
CA THR A 81 -8.22 -9.87 -7.72
C THR A 81 -7.48 -10.43 -6.52
N PHE A 82 -6.82 -9.56 -5.77
CA PHE A 82 -6.18 -9.90 -4.51
C PHE A 82 -7.19 -9.90 -3.37
N PHE A 83 -7.07 -10.89 -2.50
CA PHE A 83 -7.86 -11.03 -1.28
C PHE A 83 -6.96 -10.91 -0.05
N ALA A 84 -7.50 -10.34 1.01
CA ALA A 84 -6.79 -10.25 2.29
C ALA A 84 -7.71 -10.54 3.46
N LYS A 85 -7.11 -10.89 4.58
CA LYS A 85 -7.77 -11.07 5.87
C LYS A 85 -7.13 -10.16 6.91
N ILE A 86 -7.97 -9.57 7.75
CA ILE A 86 -7.55 -8.93 8.98
C ILE A 86 -7.75 -9.96 10.10
N ILE A 87 -6.68 -10.27 10.80
CA ILE A 87 -6.73 -11.23 11.91
C ILE A 87 -6.83 -10.46 13.21
N LEU A 88 -7.93 -10.69 13.93
CA LEU A 88 -8.22 -10.05 15.20
C LEU A 88 -8.13 -11.06 16.35
N GLN A 89 -7.79 -10.55 17.53
CA GLN A 89 -7.96 -11.25 18.80
C GLN A 89 -9.13 -10.62 19.56
N VAL A 90 -10.17 -11.39 19.85
CA VAL A 90 -11.35 -10.95 20.58
C VAL A 90 -11.69 -12.00 21.63
N ASP A 91 -11.72 -11.64 22.91
CA ASP A 91 -12.01 -12.55 24.03
C ASP A 91 -11.17 -13.84 24.00
N GLY A 92 -9.89 -13.73 23.64
CA GLY A 92 -8.96 -14.86 23.53
C GLY A 92 -9.21 -15.77 22.32
N ARG A 93 -10.01 -15.36 21.38
CA ARG A 93 -10.29 -16.09 20.13
C ARG A 93 -9.73 -15.31 18.94
N SER A 94 -9.18 -16.05 17.98
CA SER A 94 -8.81 -15.49 16.68
C SER A 94 -10.06 -15.36 15.79
N VAL A 95 -10.26 -14.18 15.21
CA VAL A 95 -11.35 -13.88 14.28
C VAL A 95 -10.75 -13.38 12.98
N GLU A 96 -11.17 -13.97 11.87
CA GLU A 96 -10.74 -13.59 10.53
C GLU A 96 -11.81 -12.72 9.87
N ILE A 97 -11.41 -11.56 9.38
CA ILE A 97 -12.29 -10.64 8.66
C ILE A 97 -11.80 -10.53 7.23
N ASP A 98 -12.67 -10.83 6.27
CA ASP A 98 -12.39 -10.60 4.85
C ASP A 98 -12.23 -9.10 4.55
N ALA A 99 -11.24 -8.74 3.77
CA ALA A 99 -10.93 -7.35 3.45
C ALA A 99 -10.24 -7.21 2.09
N ARG A 100 -10.37 -6.05 1.48
CA ARG A 100 -9.49 -5.69 0.37
C ARG A 100 -8.07 -5.50 0.91
N PRO A 101 -7.02 -5.90 0.16
CA PRO A 101 -5.64 -5.68 0.60
C PRO A 101 -5.33 -4.23 0.96
N SER A 102 -5.85 -3.27 0.19
CA SER A 102 -5.65 -1.83 0.44
C SER A 102 -6.15 -1.39 1.81
N ASP A 103 -7.36 -1.83 2.22
CA ASP A 103 -7.93 -1.51 3.52
C ASP A 103 -7.17 -2.19 4.66
N ALA A 104 -6.81 -3.47 4.46
CA ALA A 104 -6.04 -4.23 5.43
C ALA A 104 -4.65 -3.59 5.65
N ILE A 105 -3.95 -3.19 4.59
CA ILE A 105 -2.66 -2.49 4.67
C ILE A 105 -2.81 -1.13 5.37
N ALA A 106 -3.83 -0.33 5.00
CA ALA A 106 -4.10 0.96 5.63
C ALA A 106 -4.38 0.84 7.14
N LEU A 107 -4.99 -0.28 7.55
CA LEU A 107 -5.21 -0.61 8.96
C LEU A 107 -3.91 -1.08 9.64
N ALA A 108 -3.12 -1.94 8.97
CA ALA A 108 -1.87 -2.46 9.50
C ALA A 108 -0.86 -1.37 9.85
N VAL A 109 -0.69 -0.35 8.99
CA VAL A 109 0.22 0.77 9.26
C VAL A 109 -0.21 1.61 10.45
N ARG A 110 -1.51 1.66 10.75
CA ARG A 110 -2.07 2.36 11.92
C ARG A 110 -1.92 1.56 13.20
N ALA A 111 -2.19 0.27 13.12
CA ALA A 111 -2.06 -0.64 14.25
C ALA A 111 -0.61 -1.06 14.52
N GLN A 112 0.31 -0.79 13.58
CA GLN A 112 1.72 -1.19 13.62
C GLN A 112 1.89 -2.71 13.76
N VAL A 113 1.07 -3.47 13.03
CA VAL A 113 1.07 -4.93 13.04
C VAL A 113 1.71 -5.50 11.78
N PRO A 114 2.17 -6.77 11.83
CA PRO A 114 2.77 -7.42 10.68
C PRO A 114 1.83 -7.55 9.48
N ILE A 115 2.44 -7.56 8.28
CA ILE A 115 1.80 -7.87 7.01
C ILE A 115 2.41 -9.17 6.50
N TYR A 116 1.58 -10.15 6.21
CA TYR A 116 1.98 -11.42 5.62
C TYR A 116 1.35 -11.59 4.24
N ALA A 117 1.97 -12.40 3.40
CA ALA A 117 1.39 -12.86 2.14
C ALA A 117 1.55 -14.38 2.04
N ASP A 118 0.57 -15.05 1.44
CA ASP A 118 0.66 -16.47 1.14
C ASP A 118 1.71 -16.71 0.07
N GLU A 119 2.44 -17.82 0.18
CA GLU A 119 3.46 -18.18 -0.80
C GLU A 119 2.87 -18.33 -2.20
N SER A 120 1.66 -18.86 -2.32
CA SER A 120 0.96 -19.00 -3.59
C SER A 120 0.65 -17.65 -4.27
N VAL A 121 0.46 -16.59 -3.48
CA VAL A 121 0.28 -15.22 -3.99
C VAL A 121 1.61 -14.68 -4.49
N LEU A 122 2.69 -14.91 -3.76
CA LEU A 122 4.04 -14.51 -4.16
C LEU A 122 4.52 -15.27 -5.40
N GLU A 123 4.17 -16.54 -5.55
CA GLU A 123 4.47 -17.32 -6.76
C GLU A 123 3.72 -16.80 -7.98
N LYS A 124 2.46 -16.35 -7.83
CA LYS A 124 1.61 -15.86 -8.92
C LYS A 124 1.91 -14.42 -9.35
N ALA A 125 2.21 -13.56 -8.40
CA ALA A 125 2.29 -12.11 -8.61
C ALA A 125 3.55 -11.46 -8.02
N GLY A 126 4.42 -12.24 -7.41
CA GLY A 126 5.69 -11.74 -6.91
C GLY A 126 6.65 -11.43 -8.07
N VAL A 127 7.35 -10.32 -7.95
CA VAL A 127 8.34 -9.85 -8.92
C VAL A 127 9.68 -9.67 -8.24
N ARG A 128 10.77 -9.74 -9.01
CA ARG A 128 12.13 -9.43 -8.52
C ARG A 128 12.58 -8.09 -9.09
N LEU A 129 13.45 -7.40 -8.38
CA LEU A 129 14.16 -6.26 -8.95
C LEU A 129 15.19 -6.78 -9.96
N ASP A 130 15.19 -6.22 -11.15
CA ASP A 130 16.30 -6.36 -12.08
C ASP A 130 17.45 -5.46 -11.57
N GLU A 131 18.54 -6.08 -11.16
CA GLU A 131 19.72 -5.39 -10.61
C GLU A 131 20.41 -4.48 -11.65
N GLU A 132 20.24 -4.73 -12.96
CA GLU A 132 20.85 -3.93 -14.02
C GLU A 132 20.04 -2.67 -14.37
N SER A 133 18.71 -2.73 -14.31
CA SER A 133 17.84 -1.62 -14.68
C SER A 133 17.27 -0.86 -13.47
N GLY A 134 17.30 -1.46 -12.28
CA GLY A 134 16.64 -0.91 -11.08
C GLY A 134 15.12 -0.88 -11.19
N THR A 135 14.55 -1.50 -12.22
CA THR A 135 13.12 -1.59 -12.48
C THR A 135 12.57 -2.90 -11.96
N ILE A 136 11.33 -2.90 -11.51
CA ILE A 136 10.63 -4.12 -11.07
C ILE A 136 10.16 -4.85 -12.31
N GLU A 137 10.64 -6.08 -12.56
CA GLU A 137 10.14 -6.93 -13.65
C GLU A 137 8.62 -7.06 -13.56
N GLY A 138 7.92 -6.73 -14.65
CA GLY A 138 6.45 -6.83 -14.73
C GLY A 138 5.67 -5.55 -14.34
N VAL A 139 6.30 -4.57 -13.73
CA VAL A 139 5.80 -3.19 -13.67
C VAL A 139 6.61 -2.40 -14.69
N SER A 140 6.24 -2.52 -15.97
CA SER A 140 6.94 -1.81 -17.03
C SER A 140 6.73 -0.31 -16.86
N ASP A 141 7.79 0.39 -16.47
CA ASP A 141 7.96 1.83 -16.72
C ASP A 141 8.16 2.12 -18.23
N THR A 142 7.97 1.11 -19.08
CA THR A 142 8.16 1.21 -20.52
C THR A 142 6.90 1.67 -21.22
N GLU A 143 6.65 2.94 -21.13
CA GLU A 143 6.42 3.77 -22.32
C GLU A 143 6.87 5.17 -21.95
N GLU A 144 7.74 5.75 -22.78
CA GLU A 144 8.34 7.07 -22.62
C GLU A 144 7.33 8.07 -22.03
N ALA A 145 7.69 8.66 -20.91
CA ALA A 145 6.94 9.76 -20.30
C ALA A 145 6.74 10.85 -21.35
N LYS A 146 5.60 10.83 -22.02
CA LYS A 146 5.12 12.04 -22.68
C LYS A 146 4.77 12.99 -21.54
N GLU A 147 5.50 14.10 -21.51
CA GLU A 147 5.19 15.21 -20.60
C GLU A 147 3.68 15.48 -20.67
N ALA A 148 3.03 15.42 -19.52
CA ALA A 148 1.61 15.73 -19.40
C ALA A 148 1.36 17.14 -19.95
N SER A 149 0.34 17.30 -20.79
CA SER A 149 0.03 18.61 -21.37
C SER A 149 -0.35 19.60 -20.26
N PRO A 150 -0.09 20.92 -20.44
CA PRO A 150 -0.45 21.93 -19.44
C PRO A 150 -1.93 21.90 -19.03
N GLU A 151 -2.82 21.45 -19.91
CA GLU A 151 -4.27 21.32 -19.65
C GLU A 151 -4.62 20.14 -18.74
N GLU A 152 -3.80 19.09 -18.70
CA GLU A 152 -3.96 17.96 -17.81
C GLU A 152 -3.45 18.27 -16.39
N LEU A 153 -2.41 19.12 -16.30
CA LEU A 153 -1.88 19.62 -15.04
C LEU A 153 -2.86 20.60 -14.34
N GLU A 154 -3.65 21.33 -15.10
CA GLU A 154 -4.64 22.29 -14.55
C GLU A 154 -5.83 21.60 -13.87
N LYS A 155 -6.15 20.35 -14.26
CA LYS A 155 -7.21 19.53 -13.64
C LYS A 155 -6.82 18.92 -12.28
N LEU A 156 -5.56 18.99 -11.91
CA LEU A 156 -5.04 18.47 -10.63
C LEU A 156 -5.24 19.42 -9.44
N GLY A 157 -5.81 20.62 -9.66
CA GLY A 157 -6.28 21.57 -8.64
C GLY A 157 -5.54 21.53 -7.30
N PRO A 158 -6.23 21.42 -6.17
CA PRO A 158 -5.65 21.57 -4.81
C PRO A 158 -4.60 20.53 -4.41
N PHE A 159 -4.40 19.47 -5.20
CA PHE A 159 -3.40 18.42 -4.92
C PHE A 159 -2.02 18.73 -5.50
N ARG A 160 -1.90 19.74 -6.34
CA ARG A 160 -0.64 20.12 -7.01
C ARG A 160 0.43 20.51 -5.98
N ASP A 161 0.07 21.29 -4.98
CA ASP A 161 0.99 21.79 -3.95
C ASP A 161 1.52 20.65 -3.04
N VAL A 162 0.74 19.57 -2.91
CA VAL A 162 1.14 18.37 -2.14
C VAL A 162 2.08 17.48 -2.95
N ILE A 163 1.89 17.41 -4.27
CA ILE A 163 2.71 16.56 -5.16
C ILE A 163 4.04 17.25 -5.50
N GLU A 164 4.06 18.56 -5.70
CA GLU A 164 5.28 19.33 -5.96
C GLU A 164 6.20 19.45 -4.73
N GLY A 165 5.65 19.26 -3.52
CA GLY A 165 6.41 19.20 -2.26
C GLY A 165 6.97 17.83 -1.90
N LEU A 166 6.63 16.78 -2.65
CA LEU A 166 7.14 15.44 -2.46
C LEU A 166 8.42 15.25 -3.29
N ASP A 167 9.55 15.63 -2.69
CA ASP A 167 10.88 15.32 -3.24
C ASP A 167 11.12 13.80 -3.11
N LEU A 168 10.86 13.06 -4.18
CA LEU A 168 10.94 11.59 -4.23
C LEU A 168 12.41 11.10 -4.24
N GLU A 169 13.39 11.99 -4.35
CA GLU A 169 14.80 11.61 -4.34
C GLU A 169 15.38 11.37 -2.92
N ASP A 170 14.67 11.77 -1.87
CA ASP A 170 15.20 11.70 -0.50
C ASP A 170 14.85 10.38 0.24
N PHE A 171 14.07 9.49 -0.36
CA PHE A 171 13.70 8.19 0.22
C PHE A 171 14.76 7.09 0.02
N GLY A 172 15.81 7.35 -0.76
CA GLY A 172 16.87 6.38 -1.07
C GLY A 172 18.17 6.51 -0.27
N LYS A 173 18.31 7.49 0.64
CA LYS A 173 19.58 7.77 1.34
C LYS A 173 19.40 8.01 2.83
N LYS A 174 19.18 6.96 3.60
CA LYS A 174 19.71 6.87 4.98
C LYS A 174 20.00 5.42 5.32
N GLY A 175 21.30 5.22 5.55
CA GLY A 175 22.02 4.02 5.86
C GLY A 175 21.62 3.30 7.15
#